data_c1f81ec94a6b2fd00b9624b17b1ce76e
#
_entry.id   c1f81ec94a6b2fd00b9624b17b1ce76e
#
_cell.length_a   1.000
_cell.length_b   1.000
_cell.length_c   1.000
_cell.angle_alpha   90.00
_cell.angle_beta   90.00
_cell.angle_gamma   90.00
#
_symmetry.space_group_name_H-M   'P 1'
#
loop_
_entity.id
_entity.type
_entity.pdbx_description
1 polymer ?
#
loop_
_entity_poly.entity_id
_entity_poly.type
_entity_poly.pdbx_seq_one_letter_code
_entity_poly.pdbx_strand_id
1 'polypeptide(L)'
;AHPAAATGWVRPPAGLSASGPAPTAPTAPVPSPGPAPDTSPAAPERWRPWRFRMSNDVWGTPVVSGDLLYVTSFEVHALDVGNGRRQFKTRDVAWAMAVEGGRIHASDGPSLYALDATSGAEQWRLRTDAWVYALKADRGTVLTATRGGGVQGWEASNGEKLWEITGAQTDFETAEAGPVIHDGTAYVWQDARLRALDARTGIERWSYPIGDAASCGGVPVRVTPAPDGYVYIAAGTRVLAVETNSGRVRWHFEAPAVFLSPPAFAPGPAVTGGGVYLADYLGTVYALDATTGKDRWRIATEARSSIEPVLVAVGNVHVGSGSALYTLDAVTGTPKWRFAAGGDVVGSPVVADGRVHFGSADHVLYTLDAAGGQLRWKLATGGEITGSPVARAGVVYACSKDRCVYALDALKGTGTGNRARA
;
A
#
# COMPACT_ATOMS: atom_id res chain seq x y z
N ALA A 1 26.32 -9.42 -6.43
CA ALA A 1 24.95 -9.76 -6.01
C ALA A 1 24.35 -8.50 -5.42
N HIS A 2 23.45 -7.85 -6.13
CA HIS A 2 22.72 -6.72 -5.57
C HIS A 2 21.74 -7.25 -4.53
N PRO A 3 21.61 -6.61 -3.36
CA PRO A 3 20.52 -6.93 -2.45
C PRO A 3 19.22 -6.62 -3.16
N ALA A 4 18.24 -7.52 -3.05
CA ALA A 4 16.90 -7.32 -3.55
C ALA A 4 16.36 -5.98 -3.00
N ALA A 5 15.87 -5.13 -3.88
CA ALA A 5 15.33 -3.84 -3.51
C ALA A 5 14.18 -4.04 -2.50
N ALA A 6 14.32 -3.44 -1.34
CA ALA A 6 13.28 -3.43 -0.34
C ALA A 6 12.12 -2.56 -0.84
N THR A 7 11.09 -3.19 -1.37
CA THR A 7 9.85 -2.51 -1.78
C THR A 7 8.92 -2.39 -0.58
N GLY A 8 9.33 -1.61 0.39
CA GLY A 8 8.58 -1.42 1.64
C GLY A 8 7.82 -0.11 1.68
N TRP A 9 6.76 0.02 0.90
CA TRP A 9 5.88 1.17 0.97
C TRP A 9 4.62 0.80 1.74
N VAL A 10 4.40 1.49 2.85
CA VAL A 10 3.16 1.34 3.62
C VAL A 10 2.03 2.01 2.86
N ARG A 11 1.03 1.23 2.51
CA ARG A 11 -0.24 1.74 2.00
C ARG A 11 -0.97 2.45 3.14
N PRO A 12 -1.33 3.74 3.02
CA PRO A 12 -2.23 4.34 3.99
C PRO A 12 -3.60 3.68 3.88
N PRO A 13 -4.30 3.46 5.01
CA PRO A 13 -5.66 2.95 4.98
C PRO A 13 -6.56 3.90 4.19
N ALA A 14 -7.48 3.34 3.40
CA ALA A 14 -8.46 4.11 2.66
C ALA A 14 -9.35 4.88 3.64
N GLY A 15 -9.17 6.21 3.69
CA GLY A 15 -9.95 7.09 4.54
C GLY A 15 -11.39 7.18 4.06
N LEU A 16 -12.32 6.89 4.93
CA LEU A 16 -13.76 7.12 4.73
C LEU A 16 -14.05 8.62 4.77
N SER A 17 -14.52 9.18 3.68
CA SER A 17 -15.04 10.55 3.63
C SER A 17 -16.51 10.54 4.11
N ALA A 18 -16.76 11.15 5.26
CA ALA A 18 -18.11 11.48 5.67
C ALA A 18 -18.41 12.94 5.28
N SER A 19 -19.33 13.15 4.36
CA SER A 19 -19.87 14.45 4.00
C SER A 19 -21.24 14.61 4.65
N GLY A 20 -21.37 15.58 5.55
CA GLY A 20 -22.65 16.08 6.06
C GLY A 20 -22.91 17.52 5.60
N PRO A 21 -24.15 17.92 5.33
CA PRO A 21 -24.47 19.24 4.79
C PRO A 21 -24.56 20.30 5.89
N ALA A 22 -24.06 21.51 5.58
CA ALA A 22 -24.16 22.68 6.43
C ALA A 22 -25.47 23.47 6.18
N PRO A 23 -26.03 24.15 7.19
CA PRO A 23 -27.28 24.89 7.07
C PRO A 23 -27.09 26.28 6.49
N THR A 24 -28.08 26.70 5.71
CA THR A 24 -28.20 28.01 5.07
C THR A 24 -28.76 29.08 6.03
N ALA A 25 -28.22 30.30 5.97
CA ALA A 25 -28.74 31.49 6.62
C ALA A 25 -29.07 32.59 5.57
N PRO A 26 -30.03 33.48 5.84
CA PRO A 26 -30.69 34.29 4.83
C PRO A 26 -30.01 35.60 4.44
N THR A 27 -30.21 36.00 3.20
CA THR A 27 -29.60 37.14 2.51
C THR A 27 -30.36 38.46 2.73
N ALA A 28 -29.62 39.57 2.87
CA ALA A 28 -30.12 40.94 2.74
C ALA A 28 -29.50 41.62 1.50
N PRO A 29 -30.19 42.58 0.85
CA PRO A 29 -29.75 43.09 -0.46
C PRO A 29 -28.73 44.23 -0.37
N VAL A 30 -27.76 44.20 -1.30
CA VAL A 30 -26.68 45.22 -1.43
C VAL A 30 -26.82 45.93 -2.80
N PRO A 31 -26.58 47.25 -2.89
CA PRO A 31 -26.74 48.02 -4.11
C PRO A 31 -25.57 47.83 -5.10
N SER A 32 -25.88 47.96 -6.38
CA SER A 32 -24.95 47.73 -7.52
C SER A 32 -23.84 48.78 -7.61
N PRO A 33 -22.60 48.38 -7.82
CA PRO A 33 -21.54 49.23 -8.34
C PRO A 33 -21.32 49.07 -9.83
N GLY A 34 -20.90 50.14 -10.48
CA GLY A 34 -20.65 50.21 -11.92
C GLY A 34 -19.47 49.34 -12.41
N PRO A 35 -19.24 49.29 -13.72
CA PRO A 35 -18.38 48.31 -14.37
C PRO A 35 -16.91 48.46 -13.92
N ALA A 36 -16.39 47.43 -13.24
CA ALA A 36 -15.01 47.26 -12.92
C ALA A 36 -14.27 46.66 -14.13
N PRO A 37 -12.97 46.93 -14.26
CA PRO A 37 -12.14 46.37 -15.33
C PRO A 37 -12.16 44.87 -15.28
N ASP A 38 -12.25 44.26 -16.46
CA ASP A 38 -12.35 42.82 -16.72
C ASP A 38 -11.08 42.11 -16.27
N THR A 39 -11.02 41.74 -14.99
CA THR A 39 -10.08 40.75 -14.47
C THR A 39 -10.82 39.46 -14.26
N SER A 40 -11.24 38.84 -15.37
CA SER A 40 -11.65 37.43 -15.31
C SER A 40 -10.47 36.63 -14.77
N PRO A 41 -10.63 35.90 -13.63
CA PRO A 41 -9.60 34.98 -13.21
C PRO A 41 -9.42 33.99 -14.36
N ALA A 42 -8.16 33.83 -14.80
CA ALA A 42 -7.82 32.82 -15.80
C ALA A 42 -8.50 31.51 -15.39
N ALA A 43 -9.26 30.93 -16.30
CA ALA A 43 -9.91 29.64 -16.03
C ALA A 43 -8.86 28.69 -15.46
N PRO A 44 -9.16 27.94 -14.37
CA PRO A 44 -8.19 27.09 -13.74
C PRO A 44 -7.57 26.22 -14.82
N GLU A 45 -6.22 26.25 -14.88
CA GLU A 45 -5.47 25.54 -15.91
C GLU A 45 -5.90 24.06 -15.84
N ARG A 46 -6.55 23.58 -16.90
CA ARG A 46 -7.13 22.23 -16.91
C ARG A 46 -5.99 21.25 -16.75
N TRP A 47 -6.03 20.44 -15.68
CA TRP A 47 -5.03 19.41 -15.42
C TRP A 47 -4.79 18.55 -16.68
N ARG A 48 -3.51 18.26 -16.97
CA ARG A 48 -3.09 17.44 -18.12
C ARG A 48 -2.18 16.31 -17.65
N PRO A 49 -2.22 15.16 -18.32
CA PRO A 49 -1.27 14.09 -18.06
C PRO A 49 0.17 14.57 -18.19
N TRP A 50 1.04 14.08 -17.31
CA TRP A 50 2.44 14.41 -17.30
C TRP A 50 3.30 13.19 -16.96
N ARG A 51 4.58 13.27 -17.29
CA ARG A 51 5.59 12.34 -16.82
C ARG A 51 6.81 13.11 -16.33
N PHE A 52 7.49 12.51 -15.36
CA PHE A 52 8.77 13.04 -14.87
C PHE A 52 9.84 11.95 -15.00
N ARG A 53 10.98 12.28 -15.60
CA ARG A 53 12.12 11.38 -15.74
C ARG A 53 13.15 11.67 -14.66
N MET A 54 13.61 10.60 -14.01
CA MET A 54 14.64 10.64 -12.98
C MET A 54 16.00 10.24 -13.55
N SER A 55 17.06 10.51 -12.78
CA SER A 55 18.41 10.13 -13.16
C SER A 55 18.65 8.62 -13.03
N ASN A 56 17.99 8.01 -12.07
CA ASN A 56 18.13 6.59 -11.73
C ASN A 56 16.80 5.85 -11.86
N ASP A 57 16.85 4.54 -11.68
CA ASP A 57 15.65 3.70 -11.70
C ASP A 57 14.67 4.12 -10.62
N VAL A 58 13.40 4.02 -10.91
CA VAL A 58 12.29 4.30 -9.99
C VAL A 58 11.83 2.99 -9.38
N TRP A 59 11.65 2.99 -8.07
CA TRP A 59 11.27 1.80 -7.33
C TRP A 59 9.99 1.98 -6.55
N GLY A 60 9.26 0.87 -6.44
CA GLY A 60 8.14 0.78 -5.54
C GLY A 60 6.91 1.59 -5.94
N THR A 61 6.02 1.72 -4.99
CA THR A 61 4.74 2.41 -5.14
C THR A 61 4.90 3.88 -4.81
N PRO A 62 4.43 4.81 -5.65
CA PRO A 62 4.46 6.23 -5.31
C PRO A 62 3.50 6.55 -4.16
N VAL A 63 3.80 7.58 -3.38
CA VAL A 63 2.99 8.02 -2.24
C VAL A 63 2.45 9.42 -2.51
N VAL A 64 1.14 9.58 -2.49
CA VAL A 64 0.49 10.89 -2.61
C VAL A 64 0.09 11.40 -1.24
N SER A 65 0.56 12.59 -0.88
CA SER A 65 0.17 13.28 0.34
C SER A 65 0.00 14.78 0.06
N GLY A 66 -1.21 15.32 0.32
CA GLY A 66 -1.53 16.69 -0.06
C GLY A 66 -1.40 16.88 -1.59
N ASP A 67 -0.68 17.91 -1.97
CA ASP A 67 -0.43 18.27 -3.37
C ASP A 67 0.90 17.72 -3.92
N LEU A 68 1.53 16.81 -3.18
CA LEU A 68 2.82 16.23 -3.55
C LEU A 68 2.73 14.72 -3.77
N LEU A 69 3.46 14.27 -4.76
CA LEU A 69 3.76 12.88 -5.05
C LEU A 69 5.21 12.60 -4.67
N TYR A 70 5.42 11.66 -3.77
CA TYR A 70 6.75 11.22 -3.35
C TYR A 70 7.11 9.94 -4.10
N VAL A 71 8.25 9.97 -4.77
CA VAL A 71 8.76 8.87 -5.58
C VAL A 71 10.21 8.62 -5.23
N THR A 72 10.60 7.36 -5.11
CA THR A 72 11.97 6.97 -4.80
C THR A 72 12.72 6.52 -6.04
N SER A 73 13.89 7.11 -6.21
CA SER A 73 14.87 6.76 -7.23
C SER A 73 16.27 6.94 -6.61
N PHE A 74 16.66 6.04 -5.70
CA PHE A 74 17.69 6.21 -4.68
C PHE A 74 17.34 7.33 -3.70
N GLU A 75 17.20 8.58 -4.18
CA GLU A 75 16.69 9.72 -3.41
C GLU A 75 15.16 9.76 -3.44
N VAL A 76 14.56 10.48 -2.51
CA VAL A 76 13.15 10.82 -2.56
C VAL A 76 12.97 12.08 -3.41
N HIS A 77 12.08 12.02 -4.38
CA HIS A 77 11.66 13.16 -5.19
C HIS A 77 10.23 13.53 -4.80
N ALA A 78 10.01 14.80 -4.48
CA ALA A 78 8.67 15.35 -4.26
C ALA A 78 8.24 16.13 -5.50
N LEU A 79 7.19 15.66 -6.16
CA LEU A 79 6.65 16.22 -7.39
C LEU A 79 5.28 16.82 -7.14
N ASP A 80 5.01 17.98 -7.72
CA ASP A 80 3.69 18.59 -7.72
C ASP A 80 2.70 17.73 -8.51
N VAL A 81 1.59 17.37 -7.89
CA VAL A 81 0.58 16.49 -8.52
C VAL A 81 -0.12 17.15 -9.72
N GLY A 82 -0.17 18.48 -9.75
CA GLY A 82 -0.84 19.24 -10.80
C GLY A 82 -0.06 19.28 -12.11
N ASN A 83 1.27 19.32 -12.06
CA ASN A 83 2.11 19.56 -13.23
C ASN A 83 3.38 18.73 -13.32
N GLY A 84 3.67 17.87 -12.33
CA GLY A 84 4.85 17.02 -12.30
C GLY A 84 6.17 17.75 -12.03
N ARG A 85 6.14 19.02 -11.68
CA ARG A 85 7.38 19.76 -11.37
C ARG A 85 7.94 19.28 -10.02
N ARG A 86 9.24 19.02 -10.01
CA ARG A 86 9.93 18.65 -8.79
C ARG A 86 10.05 19.86 -7.87
N GLN A 87 9.51 19.75 -6.67
CA GLN A 87 9.61 20.73 -5.61
C GLN A 87 10.94 20.62 -4.87
N PHE A 88 11.32 19.39 -4.53
CA PHE A 88 12.64 19.08 -3.97
C PHE A 88 13.02 17.64 -4.26
N LYS A 89 14.29 17.32 -4.02
CA LYS A 89 14.78 15.95 -3.85
C LYS A 89 15.70 15.89 -2.64
N THR A 90 15.76 14.72 -2.00
CA THR A 90 16.70 14.48 -0.91
C THR A 90 18.13 14.37 -1.45
N ARG A 91 19.12 14.62 -0.59
CA ARG A 91 20.53 14.41 -0.92
C ARG A 91 20.96 12.98 -0.76
N ASP A 92 20.36 12.31 0.23
CA ASP A 92 20.75 10.99 0.67
C ASP A 92 19.83 9.93 0.08
N VAL A 93 20.37 8.73 0.00
CA VAL A 93 19.63 7.54 -0.42
C VAL A 93 18.53 7.23 0.59
N ALA A 94 17.37 6.81 0.11
CA ALA A 94 16.26 6.35 0.93
C ALA A 94 15.89 4.92 0.54
N TRP A 95 16.52 3.94 1.21
CA TRP A 95 16.17 2.52 1.02
C TRP A 95 14.81 2.17 1.64
N ALA A 96 14.44 2.86 2.70
CA ALA A 96 13.15 2.75 3.37
C ALA A 96 12.62 4.15 3.64
N MET A 97 11.32 4.34 3.49
CA MET A 97 10.67 5.62 3.67
C MET A 97 9.23 5.45 4.13
N ALA A 98 8.76 6.38 4.95
CA ALA A 98 7.35 6.54 5.29
C ALA A 98 7.00 8.02 5.33
N VAL A 99 5.80 8.38 4.88
CA VAL A 99 5.27 9.75 4.96
C VAL A 99 4.11 9.75 5.94
N GLU A 100 4.25 10.50 7.01
CA GLU A 100 3.25 10.59 8.08
C GLU A 100 3.38 11.90 8.84
N GLY A 101 2.26 12.50 9.23
CA GLY A 101 2.23 13.67 10.09
C GLY A 101 3.00 14.88 9.54
N GLY A 102 3.02 15.08 8.23
CA GLY A 102 3.75 16.17 7.58
C GLY A 102 5.27 15.97 7.52
N ARG A 103 5.76 14.75 7.76
CA ARG A 103 7.17 14.37 7.71
C ARG A 103 7.42 13.22 6.74
N ILE A 104 8.61 13.23 6.17
CA ILE A 104 9.19 12.07 5.51
C ILE A 104 10.20 11.47 6.49
N HIS A 105 9.96 10.24 6.92
CA HIS A 105 10.93 9.44 7.67
C HIS A 105 11.63 8.51 6.70
N ALA A 106 12.94 8.50 6.68
CA ALA A 106 13.70 7.71 5.73
C ALA A 106 14.99 7.16 6.33
N SER A 107 15.53 6.13 5.70
CA SER A 107 16.81 5.55 6.06
C SER A 107 17.65 5.29 4.81
N ASP A 108 18.94 5.62 4.89
CA ASP A 108 19.97 5.22 3.94
C ASP A 108 20.61 3.88 4.29
N GLY A 109 20.09 3.20 5.30
CA GLY A 109 20.60 1.97 5.90
C GLY A 109 21.23 2.23 7.28
N PRO A 110 22.41 2.85 7.36
CA PRO A 110 23.08 3.11 8.65
C PRO A 110 22.57 4.36 9.39
N SER A 111 21.71 5.17 8.77
CA SER A 111 21.14 6.39 9.37
C SER A 111 19.61 6.39 9.27
N LEU A 112 18.99 7.04 10.23
CA LEU A 112 17.57 7.37 10.22
C LEU A 112 17.44 8.90 10.25
N TYR A 113 16.58 9.45 9.41
CA TYR A 113 16.39 10.90 9.33
C TYR A 113 14.93 11.27 9.03
N ALA A 114 14.55 12.46 9.41
CA ALA A 114 13.24 13.04 9.14
C ALA A 114 13.38 14.38 8.41
N LEU A 115 12.53 14.55 7.41
CA LEU A 115 12.45 15.77 6.62
C LEU A 115 11.05 16.35 6.73
N ASP A 116 10.95 17.66 6.62
CA ASP A 116 9.66 18.31 6.36
C ASP A 116 9.11 17.83 5.00
N ALA A 117 7.88 17.35 4.97
CA ALA A 117 7.29 16.75 3.78
C ALA A 117 7.00 17.77 2.67
N THR A 118 6.90 19.05 2.99
CA THR A 118 6.61 20.12 2.04
C THR A 118 7.88 20.73 1.44
N SER A 119 8.89 20.96 2.27
CA SER A 119 10.12 21.66 1.89
C SER A 119 11.32 20.75 1.65
N GLY A 120 11.30 19.53 2.20
CA GLY A 120 12.45 18.63 2.20
C GLY A 120 13.53 19.02 3.21
N ALA A 121 13.29 20.01 4.06
CA ALA A 121 14.25 20.45 5.07
C ALA A 121 14.44 19.38 6.14
N GLU A 122 15.70 19.04 6.44
CA GLU A 122 16.04 18.07 7.47
C GLU A 122 15.64 18.59 8.84
N GLN A 123 14.87 17.80 9.58
CA GLN A 123 14.43 18.13 10.94
C GLN A 123 15.32 17.47 11.98
N TRP A 124 15.70 16.22 11.77
CA TRP A 124 16.63 15.47 12.60
C TRP A 124 17.28 14.33 11.85
N ARG A 125 18.43 13.88 12.35
CA ARG A 125 19.18 12.73 11.83
C ARG A 125 19.92 12.05 12.94
N LEU A 126 20.01 10.71 12.86
CA LEU A 126 20.81 9.92 13.78
C LEU A 126 21.41 8.69 13.05
N ARG A 127 22.43 8.11 13.64
CA ARG A 127 22.97 6.81 13.21
C ARG A 127 22.22 5.70 13.93
N THR A 128 22.01 4.60 13.22
CA THR A 128 21.47 3.36 13.77
C THR A 128 22.60 2.36 14.02
N ASP A 129 22.41 1.45 14.98
CA ASP A 129 23.44 0.47 15.34
C ASP A 129 23.63 -0.60 14.27
N ALA A 130 22.61 -0.86 13.47
CA ALA A 130 22.64 -1.79 12.37
C ALA A 130 21.83 -1.27 11.18
N TRP A 131 21.96 -1.93 10.04
CA TRP A 131 21.27 -1.56 8.80
C TRP A 131 19.76 -1.67 8.92
N VAL A 132 19.05 -0.56 8.68
CA VAL A 132 17.59 -0.52 8.65
C VAL A 132 17.09 -1.14 7.35
N TYR A 133 16.32 -2.22 7.45
CA TYR A 133 15.70 -2.87 6.30
C TYR A 133 14.20 -2.61 6.18
N ALA A 134 13.54 -2.18 7.27
CA ALA A 134 12.12 -1.83 7.27
C ALA A 134 11.89 -0.60 8.13
N LEU A 135 11.02 0.29 7.66
CA LEU A 135 10.64 1.52 8.32
C LEU A 135 9.16 1.77 8.08
N LYS A 136 8.42 2.02 9.15
CA LYS A 136 6.99 2.37 9.12
C LYS A 136 6.72 3.45 10.14
N ALA A 137 5.65 4.21 9.94
CA ALA A 137 5.26 5.27 10.86
C ALA A 137 3.75 5.24 11.09
N ASP A 138 3.35 5.52 12.31
CA ASP A 138 1.95 5.62 12.72
C ASP A 138 1.83 6.52 13.96
N ARG A 139 0.92 7.48 13.93
CA ARG A 139 0.55 8.34 15.08
C ARG A 139 1.75 8.91 15.85
N GLY A 140 2.71 9.45 15.14
CA GLY A 140 3.89 10.08 15.72
C GLY A 140 4.96 9.13 16.24
N THR A 141 4.85 7.84 15.96
CA THR A 141 5.89 6.84 16.26
C THR A 141 6.46 6.27 14.96
N VAL A 142 7.77 6.22 14.87
CA VAL A 142 8.50 5.55 13.79
C VAL A 142 8.96 4.20 14.29
N LEU A 143 8.64 3.16 13.54
CA LEU A 143 9.07 1.78 13.79
C LEU A 143 10.14 1.40 12.79
N THR A 144 11.30 1.00 13.25
CA THR A 144 12.38 0.47 12.41
C THR A 144 12.70 -0.97 12.78
N ALA A 145 13.08 -1.74 11.77
CA ALA A 145 13.69 -3.04 11.96
C ALA A 145 15.08 -3.04 11.33
N THR A 146 16.06 -3.54 12.08
CA THR A 146 17.46 -3.57 11.69
C THR A 146 17.95 -5.00 11.53
N ARG A 147 18.91 -5.21 10.65
CA ARG A 147 19.50 -6.54 10.42
C ARG A 147 20.08 -7.10 11.72
N GLY A 148 19.88 -8.39 11.94
CA GLY A 148 20.29 -9.08 13.16
C GLY A 148 19.22 -9.09 14.25
N GLY A 149 17.96 -8.79 13.92
CA GLY A 149 16.82 -8.96 14.82
C GLY A 149 16.56 -7.78 15.73
N GLY A 150 17.06 -6.59 15.43
CA GLY A 150 16.70 -5.36 16.15
C GLY A 150 15.38 -4.79 15.69
N VAL A 151 14.56 -4.31 16.63
CA VAL A 151 13.34 -3.53 16.36
C VAL A 151 13.31 -2.35 17.31
N GLN A 152 13.10 -1.15 16.79
CA GLN A 152 13.14 0.10 17.54
C GLN A 152 11.89 0.94 17.31
N GLY A 153 11.42 1.58 18.39
CA GLY A 153 10.43 2.64 18.32
C GLY A 153 11.09 4.01 18.57
N TRP A 154 10.73 5.00 17.76
CA TRP A 154 11.32 6.34 17.79
C TRP A 154 10.22 7.40 17.84
N GLU A 155 10.48 8.49 18.54
CA GLU A 155 9.63 9.68 18.48
C GLU A 155 9.78 10.36 17.12
N ALA A 156 8.68 10.48 16.39
CA ALA A 156 8.69 11.04 15.04
C ALA A 156 9.14 12.52 14.99
N SER A 157 8.88 13.29 16.03
CA SER A 157 9.14 14.72 16.05
C SER A 157 10.62 15.10 16.24
N ASN A 158 11.39 14.28 16.95
CA ASN A 158 12.76 14.61 17.35
C ASN A 158 13.77 13.47 17.20
N GLY A 159 13.34 12.25 16.83
CA GLY A 159 14.21 11.09 16.67
C GLY A 159 14.68 10.45 17.98
N GLU A 160 14.07 10.76 19.12
CA GLU A 160 14.39 10.11 20.38
C GLU A 160 14.00 8.63 20.34
N LYS A 161 14.94 7.75 20.74
CA LYS A 161 14.65 6.32 20.87
C LYS A 161 13.74 6.07 22.06
N LEU A 162 12.55 5.58 21.82
CA LEU A 162 11.55 5.29 22.85
C LEU A 162 11.79 3.91 23.47
N TRP A 163 12.12 2.92 22.66
CA TRP A 163 12.40 1.54 23.07
C TRP A 163 13.16 0.78 22.01
N GLU A 164 13.73 -0.35 22.42
CA GLU A 164 14.38 -1.30 21.53
C GLU A 164 14.20 -2.72 22.05
N ILE A 165 13.98 -3.65 21.15
CA ILE A 165 14.06 -5.08 21.42
C ILE A 165 15.09 -5.71 20.47
N THR A 166 15.67 -6.82 20.91
CA THR A 166 16.62 -7.63 20.14
C THR A 166 16.13 -9.07 20.06
N GLY A 167 16.63 -9.82 19.08
CA GLY A 167 16.24 -11.23 18.92
C GLY A 167 14.91 -11.45 18.19
N ALA A 168 14.43 -10.45 17.44
CA ALA A 168 13.35 -10.68 16.47
C ALA A 168 13.82 -11.66 15.38
N GLN A 169 12.88 -12.28 14.66
CA GLN A 169 13.20 -13.23 13.60
C GLN A 169 14.13 -12.59 12.55
N THR A 170 15.08 -13.37 12.04
CA THR A 170 16.07 -12.94 11.05
C THR A 170 15.99 -13.69 9.72
N ASP A 171 15.05 -14.64 9.61
CA ASP A 171 14.89 -15.44 8.39
C ASP A 171 14.36 -14.60 7.21
N PHE A 172 13.61 -13.54 7.49
CA PHE A 172 12.93 -12.71 6.49
C PHE A 172 13.16 -11.22 6.77
N GLU A 173 14.39 -10.75 6.66
CA GLU A 173 14.73 -9.34 6.86
C GLU A 173 14.48 -8.53 5.58
N THR A 174 13.22 -8.40 5.23
CA THR A 174 12.73 -7.59 4.11
C THR A 174 11.68 -6.60 4.58
N ALA A 175 11.45 -5.56 3.82
CA ALA A 175 10.48 -4.53 4.17
C ALA A 175 9.05 -5.08 4.29
N GLU A 176 8.68 -6.02 3.42
CA GLU A 176 7.36 -6.65 3.41
C GLU A 176 7.13 -7.57 4.61
N ALA A 177 8.19 -8.24 5.06
CA ALA A 177 8.15 -9.17 6.19
C ALA A 177 8.50 -8.51 7.52
N GLY A 178 8.82 -7.22 7.52
CA GLY A 178 9.16 -6.46 8.72
C GLY A 178 7.96 -6.26 9.66
N PRO A 179 8.21 -5.75 10.86
CA PRO A 179 7.19 -5.46 11.84
C PRO A 179 6.11 -4.51 11.28
N VAL A 180 4.89 -4.65 11.78
CA VAL A 180 3.74 -3.82 11.40
C VAL A 180 3.40 -2.91 12.58
N ILE A 181 3.14 -1.65 12.30
CA ILE A 181 2.59 -0.69 13.28
C ILE A 181 1.23 -0.20 12.79
N HIS A 182 0.24 -0.23 13.66
CA HIS A 182 -1.10 0.27 13.36
C HIS A 182 -1.82 0.64 14.65
N ASP A 183 -2.43 1.82 14.63
CA ASP A 183 -3.30 2.30 15.71
C ASP A 183 -2.64 2.19 17.10
N GLY A 184 -1.37 2.57 17.20
CA GLY A 184 -0.60 2.56 18.43
C GLY A 184 -0.12 1.19 18.90
N THR A 185 -0.22 0.17 18.06
CA THR A 185 0.28 -1.20 18.34
C THR A 185 1.33 -1.61 17.31
N ALA A 186 2.45 -2.12 17.78
CA ALA A 186 3.49 -2.73 16.95
C ALA A 186 3.41 -4.26 17.07
N TYR A 187 3.41 -4.94 15.92
CA TYR A 187 3.37 -6.40 15.83
C TYR A 187 4.74 -6.91 15.41
N VAL A 188 5.35 -7.74 16.24
CA VAL A 188 6.71 -8.24 16.05
C VAL A 188 6.74 -9.76 16.20
N TRP A 189 7.39 -10.43 15.26
CA TRP A 189 7.63 -11.87 15.32
C TRP A 189 8.96 -12.14 16.02
N GLN A 190 8.92 -12.71 17.22
CA GLN A 190 10.07 -12.97 18.07
C GLN A 190 9.86 -14.25 18.87
N ASP A 191 10.90 -15.08 18.99
CA ASP A 191 10.88 -16.31 19.79
C ASP A 191 9.71 -17.23 19.47
N ALA A 192 9.43 -17.45 18.20
CA ALA A 192 8.29 -18.22 17.69
C ALA A 192 6.92 -17.68 18.16
N ARG A 193 6.85 -16.43 18.56
CA ARG A 193 5.63 -15.75 19.00
C ARG A 193 5.38 -14.50 18.18
N LEU A 194 4.11 -14.22 17.89
CA LEU A 194 3.68 -12.91 17.45
C LEU A 194 3.38 -12.08 18.71
N ARG A 195 4.14 -11.00 18.88
CA ARG A 195 4.01 -10.08 20.01
C ARG A 195 3.30 -8.81 19.56
N ALA A 196 2.32 -8.36 20.32
CA ALA A 196 1.72 -7.05 20.17
C ALA A 196 2.27 -6.15 21.28
N LEU A 197 2.99 -5.11 20.88
CA LEU A 197 3.63 -4.16 21.76
C LEU A 197 2.89 -2.81 21.71
N ASP A 198 2.82 -2.11 22.82
CA ASP A 198 2.49 -0.70 22.79
C ASP A 198 3.55 0.04 21.96
N ALA A 199 3.13 0.75 20.92
CA ALA A 199 4.06 1.35 19.97
C ALA A 199 4.92 2.46 20.58
N ARG A 200 4.43 3.14 21.63
CA ARG A 200 5.16 4.24 22.32
C ARG A 200 6.11 3.75 23.40
N THR A 201 5.78 2.67 24.07
CA THR A 201 6.52 2.19 25.24
C THR A 201 7.29 0.90 25.00
N GLY A 202 6.94 0.14 23.96
CA GLY A 202 7.50 -1.20 23.69
C GLY A 202 7.01 -2.26 24.69
N ILE A 203 6.07 -1.93 25.59
CA ILE A 203 5.52 -2.88 26.55
C ILE A 203 4.60 -3.86 25.85
N GLU A 204 4.78 -5.15 26.11
CA GLU A 204 3.95 -6.19 25.53
C GLU A 204 2.52 -6.10 26.07
N ARG A 205 1.56 -6.03 25.17
CA ARG A 205 0.12 -6.14 25.46
C ARG A 205 -0.33 -7.58 25.52
N TRP A 206 0.11 -8.36 24.55
CA TRP A 206 -0.11 -9.80 24.45
C TRP A 206 0.91 -10.45 23.52
N SER A 207 0.99 -11.77 23.58
CA SER A 207 1.74 -12.57 22.59
C SER A 207 1.00 -13.86 22.30
N TYR A 208 1.18 -14.36 21.07
CA TYR A 208 0.57 -15.59 20.61
C TYR A 208 1.66 -16.54 20.05
N PRO A 209 1.66 -17.84 20.39
CA PRO A 209 2.64 -18.80 19.90
C PRO A 209 2.36 -19.15 18.43
N ILE A 210 2.86 -18.34 17.51
CA ILE A 210 2.63 -18.49 16.07
C ILE A 210 3.50 -19.57 15.44
N GLY A 211 4.65 -19.85 16.04
CA GLY A 211 5.65 -20.76 15.53
C GLY A 211 6.89 -20.06 14.95
N ASP A 212 7.91 -20.86 14.68
CA ASP A 212 9.13 -20.43 13.98
C ASP A 212 8.93 -20.47 12.45
N ALA A 213 10.00 -20.10 11.70
CA ALA A 213 9.95 -20.08 10.24
C ALA A 213 9.60 -21.45 9.64
N ALA A 214 10.13 -22.53 10.18
CA ALA A 214 9.87 -23.88 9.68
C ALA A 214 8.42 -24.29 9.92
N SER A 215 7.84 -24.02 11.09
CA SER A 215 6.42 -24.30 11.40
C SER A 215 5.45 -23.37 10.66
N CYS A 216 5.92 -22.23 10.18
CA CYS A 216 5.17 -21.35 9.30
C CYS A 216 5.45 -21.61 7.80
N GLY A 217 5.86 -22.82 7.44
CA GLY A 217 6.03 -23.25 6.04
C GLY A 217 7.20 -22.60 5.30
N GLY A 218 8.16 -22.01 6.01
CA GLY A 218 9.31 -21.32 5.40
C GLY A 218 8.96 -20.00 4.72
N VAL A 219 7.83 -19.40 5.07
CA VAL A 219 7.39 -18.10 4.54
C VAL A 219 7.15 -17.12 5.68
N PRO A 220 7.25 -15.81 5.42
CA PRO A 220 7.04 -14.81 6.47
C PRO A 220 5.60 -14.80 6.99
N VAL A 221 5.46 -14.58 8.28
CA VAL A 221 4.16 -14.27 8.91
C VAL A 221 3.72 -12.90 8.45
N ARG A 222 2.49 -12.80 7.95
CA ARG A 222 1.91 -11.55 7.45
C ARG A 222 0.70 -11.15 8.30
N VAL A 223 0.65 -9.88 8.66
CA VAL A 223 -0.31 -9.35 9.64
C VAL A 223 -1.11 -8.21 9.01
N THR A 224 -2.42 -8.27 9.16
CA THR A 224 -3.34 -7.20 8.74
C THR A 224 -4.22 -6.79 9.91
N PRO A 225 -3.90 -5.69 10.58
CA PRO A 225 -4.81 -5.07 11.54
C PRO A 225 -6.06 -4.55 10.82
N ALA A 226 -7.23 -4.77 11.39
CA ALA A 226 -8.50 -4.39 10.80
C ALA A 226 -9.33 -3.50 11.73
N PRO A 227 -10.25 -2.69 11.19
CA PRO A 227 -11.04 -1.76 11.98
C PRO A 227 -12.14 -2.43 12.83
N ASP A 228 -12.36 -3.71 12.66
CA ASP A 228 -13.35 -4.50 13.42
C ASP A 228 -12.86 -4.97 14.80
N GLY A 229 -11.66 -4.55 15.21
CA GLY A 229 -11.04 -4.94 16.49
C GLY A 229 -10.26 -6.24 16.43
N TYR A 230 -10.01 -6.78 15.25
CA TYR A 230 -9.24 -8.01 15.03
C TYR A 230 -7.99 -7.75 14.19
N VAL A 231 -7.01 -8.61 14.40
CA VAL A 231 -5.83 -8.73 13.56
C VAL A 231 -5.92 -10.04 12.82
N TYR A 232 -5.84 -10.00 11.50
CA TYR A 232 -5.84 -11.18 10.66
C TYR A 232 -4.41 -11.55 10.29
N ILE A 233 -4.06 -12.81 10.49
CA ILE A 233 -2.68 -13.28 10.42
C ILE A 233 -2.60 -14.44 9.44
N ALA A 234 -1.69 -14.36 8.48
CA ALA A 234 -1.29 -15.49 7.64
C ALA A 234 0.03 -16.03 8.14
N ALA A 235 0.04 -17.29 8.55
CA ALA A 235 1.21 -17.98 9.09
C ALA A 235 1.37 -19.34 8.42
N GLY A 236 2.13 -19.40 7.34
CA GLY A 236 2.26 -20.58 6.51
C GLY A 236 0.94 -20.93 5.82
N THR A 237 0.39 -22.10 6.13
CA THR A 237 -0.91 -22.57 5.64
C THR A 237 -2.09 -22.11 6.50
N ARG A 238 -1.82 -21.43 7.62
CA ARG A 238 -2.82 -21.04 8.61
C ARG A 238 -3.23 -19.58 8.44
N VAL A 239 -4.50 -19.32 8.68
CA VAL A 239 -5.05 -17.97 8.84
C VAL A 239 -5.72 -17.90 10.21
N LEU A 240 -5.43 -16.84 10.95
CA LEU A 240 -5.99 -16.63 12.29
C LEU A 240 -6.66 -15.27 12.39
N ALA A 241 -7.72 -15.19 13.17
CA ALA A 241 -8.27 -13.93 13.66
C ALA A 241 -7.98 -13.82 15.15
N VAL A 242 -7.27 -12.79 15.54
CA VAL A 242 -6.86 -12.54 16.93
C VAL A 242 -7.43 -11.20 17.37
N GLU A 243 -8.04 -11.16 18.55
CA GLU A 243 -8.54 -9.91 19.10
C GLU A 243 -7.39 -8.94 19.42
N THR A 244 -7.48 -7.73 18.89
CA THR A 244 -6.40 -6.72 18.95
C THR A 244 -5.98 -6.38 20.37
N ASN A 245 -6.93 -6.33 21.31
CA ASN A 245 -6.65 -5.88 22.68
C ASN A 245 -6.19 -7.00 23.62
N SER A 246 -6.65 -8.25 23.41
CA SER A 246 -6.43 -9.36 24.34
C SER A 246 -5.50 -10.44 23.81
N GLY A 247 -5.31 -10.54 22.51
CA GLY A 247 -4.58 -11.64 21.89
C GLY A 247 -5.35 -12.96 21.86
N ARG A 248 -6.66 -12.94 22.15
CA ARG A 248 -7.50 -14.14 22.10
C ARG A 248 -7.81 -14.50 20.65
N VAL A 249 -7.58 -15.77 20.31
CA VAL A 249 -7.93 -16.30 18.99
C VAL A 249 -9.45 -16.46 18.93
N ARG A 250 -10.06 -15.86 17.92
CA ARG A 250 -11.47 -16.02 17.61
C ARG A 250 -11.71 -17.27 16.79
N TRP A 251 -10.89 -17.48 15.77
CA TRP A 251 -10.92 -18.64 14.91
C TRP A 251 -9.56 -18.85 14.22
N HIS A 252 -9.37 -20.03 13.70
CA HIS A 252 -8.27 -20.36 12.80
C HIS A 252 -8.79 -21.14 11.59
N PHE A 253 -8.08 -21.02 10.49
CA PHE A 253 -8.35 -21.71 9.23
C PHE A 253 -7.06 -22.33 8.72
N GLU A 254 -7.16 -23.54 8.16
CA GLU A 254 -6.02 -24.25 7.57
C GLU A 254 -6.26 -24.48 6.09
N ALA A 255 -5.29 -24.06 5.25
CA ALA A 255 -5.31 -24.29 3.81
C ALA A 255 -4.31 -25.38 3.40
N PRO A 256 -4.45 -25.96 2.20
CA PRO A 256 -3.50 -26.94 1.68
C PRO A 256 -2.13 -26.37 1.31
N ALA A 257 -2.05 -25.08 1.01
CA ALA A 257 -0.83 -24.41 0.58
C ALA A 257 -0.57 -23.14 1.40
N VAL A 258 0.67 -22.65 1.37
CA VAL A 258 1.11 -21.47 2.11
C VAL A 258 0.58 -20.17 1.50
N PHE A 259 0.42 -19.16 2.34
CA PHE A 259 0.07 -17.80 1.95
C PHE A 259 1.32 -16.91 1.96
N LEU A 260 1.58 -16.21 0.87
CA LEU A 260 2.69 -15.26 0.76
C LEU A 260 2.24 -13.81 1.02
N SER A 261 0.99 -13.51 0.77
CA SER A 261 0.41 -12.17 0.95
C SER A 261 -0.33 -12.04 2.29
N PRO A 262 -0.42 -10.83 2.85
CA PRO A 262 -1.24 -10.59 4.03
C PRO A 262 -2.73 -10.76 3.71
N PRO A 263 -3.54 -11.15 4.69
CA PRO A 263 -5.00 -11.20 4.53
C PRO A 263 -5.57 -9.82 4.14
N ALA A 264 -6.59 -9.80 3.29
CA ALA A 264 -7.36 -8.60 2.97
C ALA A 264 -8.70 -8.67 3.70
N PHE A 265 -8.97 -7.67 4.54
CA PHE A 265 -10.25 -7.56 5.24
C PHE A 265 -11.18 -6.61 4.51
N ALA A 266 -12.44 -7.02 4.31
CA ALA A 266 -13.50 -6.17 3.81
C ALA A 266 -14.67 -6.14 4.80
N PRO A 267 -15.09 -4.96 5.29
CA PRO A 267 -16.25 -4.84 6.16
C PRO A 267 -17.54 -5.10 5.40
N GLY A 268 -18.62 -5.49 6.11
CA GLY A 268 -19.97 -5.51 5.51
C GLY A 268 -20.35 -4.13 4.95
N PRO A 269 -21.37 -3.98 4.08
CA PRO A 269 -22.63 -4.72 4.10
C PRO A 269 -22.76 -5.81 3.03
N ALA A 270 -21.86 -5.90 2.07
CA ALA A 270 -21.96 -6.94 1.03
C ALA A 270 -21.90 -8.35 1.63
N VAL A 271 -21.23 -8.48 2.78
CA VAL A 271 -21.13 -9.70 3.56
C VAL A 271 -21.42 -9.38 5.02
N THR A 272 -22.46 -9.94 5.61
CA THR A 272 -22.80 -9.75 7.02
C THR A 272 -21.61 -10.14 7.90
N GLY A 273 -21.10 -9.20 8.70
CA GLY A 273 -19.97 -9.43 9.59
C GLY A 273 -18.59 -9.33 8.95
N GLY A 274 -18.50 -9.01 7.66
CA GLY A 274 -17.24 -8.83 6.94
C GLY A 274 -16.65 -10.14 6.38
N GLY A 275 -15.65 -9.99 5.53
CA GLY A 275 -14.92 -11.08 4.89
C GLY A 275 -13.40 -10.92 4.96
N VAL A 276 -12.70 -12.05 4.98
CA VAL A 276 -11.24 -12.11 4.89
C VAL A 276 -10.86 -12.87 3.63
N TYR A 277 -10.06 -12.25 2.79
CA TYR A 277 -9.74 -12.74 1.46
C TYR A 277 -8.24 -12.92 1.31
N LEU A 278 -7.83 -14.08 0.78
CA LEU A 278 -6.43 -14.41 0.52
C LEU A 278 -6.31 -15.26 -0.74
N ALA A 279 -5.12 -15.23 -1.35
CA ALA A 279 -4.73 -16.21 -2.34
C ALA A 279 -3.53 -17.01 -1.83
N ASP A 280 -3.56 -18.32 -1.95
CA ASP A 280 -2.43 -19.17 -1.58
C ASP A 280 -1.37 -19.26 -2.70
N TYR A 281 -0.25 -19.91 -2.40
CA TYR A 281 0.86 -20.06 -3.34
C TYR A 281 0.47 -20.75 -4.67
N LEU A 282 -0.53 -21.61 -4.64
CA LEU A 282 -1.02 -22.31 -5.85
C LEU A 282 -2.07 -21.50 -6.61
N GLY A 283 -2.41 -20.30 -6.16
CA GLY A 283 -3.37 -19.42 -6.82
C GLY A 283 -4.83 -19.69 -6.46
N THR A 284 -5.10 -20.46 -5.43
CA THR A 284 -6.47 -20.62 -4.92
C THR A 284 -6.83 -19.40 -4.07
N VAL A 285 -7.94 -18.76 -4.40
CA VAL A 285 -8.50 -17.63 -3.67
C VAL A 285 -9.55 -18.12 -2.70
N TYR A 286 -9.45 -17.66 -1.45
CA TYR A 286 -10.35 -18.00 -0.35
C TYR A 286 -11.12 -16.77 0.09
N ALA A 287 -12.40 -16.93 0.35
CA ALA A 287 -13.18 -15.95 1.10
C ALA A 287 -13.62 -16.59 2.40
N LEU A 288 -13.11 -16.08 3.52
CA LEU A 288 -13.44 -16.54 4.85
C LEU A 288 -14.45 -15.60 5.50
N ASP A 289 -15.38 -16.15 6.24
CA ASP A 289 -16.24 -15.36 7.12
C ASP A 289 -15.39 -14.74 8.23
N ALA A 290 -15.39 -13.41 8.36
CA ALA A 290 -14.57 -12.72 9.35
C ALA A 290 -14.97 -13.05 10.80
N THR A 291 -16.21 -13.47 11.03
CA THR A 291 -16.73 -13.81 12.35
C THR A 291 -16.43 -15.26 12.74
N THR A 292 -16.52 -16.19 11.80
CA THR A 292 -16.45 -17.64 12.08
C THR A 292 -15.18 -18.31 11.55
N GLY A 293 -14.49 -17.70 10.59
CA GLY A 293 -13.34 -18.28 9.91
C GLY A 293 -13.67 -19.39 8.92
N LYS A 294 -14.95 -19.67 8.70
CA LYS A 294 -15.35 -20.67 7.71
C LYS A 294 -15.19 -20.10 6.30
N ASP A 295 -14.71 -20.93 5.40
CA ASP A 295 -14.68 -20.54 4.00
C ASP A 295 -16.10 -20.48 3.43
N ARG A 296 -16.42 -19.35 2.83
CA ARG A 296 -17.68 -19.14 2.10
C ARG A 296 -17.57 -19.70 0.70
N TRP A 297 -16.42 -19.50 0.10
CA TRP A 297 -16.05 -20.02 -1.20
C TRP A 297 -14.53 -20.10 -1.36
N ARG A 298 -14.10 -20.92 -2.29
CA ARG A 298 -12.73 -20.98 -2.77
C ARG A 298 -12.72 -21.24 -4.27
N ILE A 299 -11.85 -20.54 -4.98
CA ILE A 299 -11.74 -20.62 -6.45
C ILE A 299 -10.28 -20.75 -6.83
N ALA A 300 -9.96 -21.77 -7.65
CA ALA A 300 -8.64 -21.91 -8.21
C ALA A 300 -8.45 -20.94 -9.39
N THR A 301 -7.32 -20.24 -9.38
CA THR A 301 -6.83 -19.45 -10.52
C THR A 301 -5.64 -20.16 -11.16
N GLU A 302 -4.96 -19.53 -12.11
CA GLU A 302 -3.68 -20.04 -12.60
C GLU A 302 -2.63 -20.04 -11.50
N ALA A 303 -1.70 -20.96 -11.55
CA ALA A 303 -0.70 -21.17 -10.50
C ALA A 303 0.16 -19.92 -10.25
N ARG A 304 0.52 -19.71 -8.99
CA ARG A 304 1.37 -18.67 -8.41
C ARG A 304 0.66 -17.36 -8.17
N SER A 305 0.41 -17.09 -6.90
CA SER A 305 -0.09 -15.80 -6.45
C SER A 305 1.04 -14.78 -6.30
N SER A 306 0.67 -13.51 -6.43
CA SER A 306 1.52 -12.40 -6.04
C SER A 306 1.77 -12.39 -4.54
N ILE A 307 2.88 -11.79 -4.11
CA ILE A 307 3.14 -11.46 -2.69
C ILE A 307 2.25 -10.31 -2.20
N GLU A 308 1.61 -9.61 -3.10
CA GLU A 308 0.68 -8.52 -2.79
C GLU A 308 -0.69 -9.06 -2.35
N PRO A 309 -1.41 -8.36 -1.45
CA PRO A 309 -2.73 -8.77 -1.05
C PRO A 309 -3.71 -8.72 -2.21
N VAL A 310 -4.73 -9.56 -2.17
CA VAL A 310 -5.87 -9.43 -3.08
C VAL A 310 -6.60 -8.14 -2.80
N LEU A 311 -7.12 -7.49 -3.82
CA LEU A 311 -7.89 -6.26 -3.68
C LEU A 311 -9.37 -6.57 -3.60
N VAL A 312 -10.03 -6.10 -2.56
CA VAL A 312 -11.50 -6.16 -2.44
C VAL A 312 -12.05 -4.75 -2.60
N ALA A 313 -12.85 -4.54 -3.62
CA ALA A 313 -13.42 -3.24 -3.93
C ALA A 313 -14.77 -3.37 -4.63
N VAL A 314 -15.74 -2.58 -4.21
CA VAL A 314 -17.07 -2.48 -4.82
C VAL A 314 -17.73 -3.85 -5.07
N GLY A 315 -17.68 -4.72 -4.06
CA GLY A 315 -18.27 -6.06 -4.12
C GLY A 315 -17.52 -7.08 -4.99
N ASN A 316 -16.32 -6.74 -5.43
CA ASN A 316 -15.46 -7.61 -6.24
C ASN A 316 -14.14 -7.92 -5.54
N VAL A 317 -13.58 -9.08 -5.86
CA VAL A 317 -12.22 -9.47 -5.52
C VAL A 317 -11.39 -9.45 -6.81
N HIS A 318 -10.32 -8.67 -6.81
CA HIS A 318 -9.36 -8.59 -7.90
C HIS A 318 -8.05 -9.23 -7.47
N VAL A 319 -7.55 -10.16 -8.26
CA VAL A 319 -6.31 -10.88 -7.94
C VAL A 319 -5.46 -11.08 -9.20
N GLY A 320 -4.19 -10.67 -9.11
CA GLY A 320 -3.19 -11.01 -10.11
C GLY A 320 -2.67 -12.42 -9.87
N SER A 321 -2.73 -13.26 -10.89
CA SER A 321 -2.18 -14.61 -10.87
C SER A 321 -1.45 -14.88 -12.19
N GLY A 322 -0.13 -14.98 -12.14
CA GLY A 322 0.69 -15.04 -13.34
C GLY A 322 0.49 -13.80 -14.21
N SER A 323 0.24 -13.99 -15.50
CA SER A 323 0.01 -12.92 -16.48
C SER A 323 -1.46 -12.48 -16.60
N ALA A 324 -2.32 -12.91 -15.70
CA ALA A 324 -3.74 -12.58 -15.75
C ALA A 324 -4.23 -11.85 -14.50
N LEU A 325 -5.17 -10.93 -14.68
CA LEU A 325 -5.97 -10.35 -13.64
C LEU A 325 -7.35 -11.01 -13.63
N TYR A 326 -7.73 -11.56 -12.47
CA TYR A 326 -9.02 -12.20 -12.24
C TYR A 326 -9.91 -11.30 -11.42
N THR A 327 -11.20 -11.30 -11.74
CA THR A 327 -12.21 -10.63 -10.93
C THR A 327 -13.33 -11.57 -10.60
N LEU A 328 -13.60 -11.70 -9.31
CA LEU A 328 -14.60 -12.58 -8.73
C LEU A 328 -15.64 -11.76 -7.97
N ASP A 329 -16.86 -12.26 -7.86
CA ASP A 329 -17.84 -11.71 -6.95
C ASP A 329 -17.39 -11.96 -5.50
N ALA A 330 -17.34 -10.92 -4.67
CA ALA A 330 -16.83 -11.04 -3.30
C ALA A 330 -17.73 -11.89 -2.39
N VAL A 331 -19.03 -11.98 -2.67
CA VAL A 331 -20.00 -12.74 -1.87
C VAL A 331 -20.05 -14.20 -2.29
N THR A 332 -20.11 -14.46 -3.59
CA THR A 332 -20.36 -15.79 -4.15
C THR A 332 -19.13 -16.50 -4.69
N GLY A 333 -18.04 -15.74 -4.96
CA GLY A 333 -16.85 -16.26 -5.65
C GLY A 333 -17.06 -16.53 -7.14
N THR A 334 -18.21 -16.14 -7.68
CA THR A 334 -18.50 -16.34 -9.10
C THR A 334 -17.51 -15.55 -9.95
N PRO A 335 -16.76 -16.19 -10.87
CA PRO A 335 -15.90 -15.50 -11.80
C PRO A 335 -16.69 -14.51 -12.67
N LYS A 336 -16.25 -13.26 -12.71
CA LYS A 336 -16.88 -12.21 -13.52
C LYS A 336 -16.14 -12.02 -14.82
N TRP A 337 -14.83 -11.89 -14.76
CA TRP A 337 -13.99 -11.76 -15.93
C TRP A 337 -12.53 -12.08 -15.62
N ARG A 338 -11.77 -12.32 -16.65
CA ARG A 338 -10.32 -12.53 -16.63
C ARG A 338 -9.72 -11.73 -17.78
N PHE A 339 -8.64 -11.02 -17.50
CA PHE A 339 -7.88 -10.31 -18.51
C PHE A 339 -6.44 -10.82 -18.56
N ALA A 340 -5.99 -11.25 -19.72
CA ALA A 340 -4.62 -11.69 -19.95
C ALA A 340 -3.75 -10.48 -20.37
N ALA A 341 -2.73 -10.19 -19.59
CA ALA A 341 -1.67 -9.26 -19.95
C ALA A 341 -0.56 -9.99 -20.74
N GLY A 342 0.37 -9.24 -21.32
CA GLY A 342 1.51 -9.81 -22.04
C GLY A 342 2.65 -10.30 -21.14
N GLY A 343 2.61 -10.00 -19.85
CA GLY A 343 3.56 -10.41 -18.83
C GLY A 343 2.90 -10.50 -17.48
N ASP A 344 3.65 -10.93 -16.46
CA ASP A 344 3.11 -11.10 -15.11
C ASP A 344 2.56 -9.78 -14.55
N VAL A 345 1.46 -9.90 -13.83
CA VAL A 345 0.86 -8.77 -13.09
C VAL A 345 1.81 -8.37 -11.96
N VAL A 346 2.14 -7.09 -11.87
CA VAL A 346 3.08 -6.54 -10.90
C VAL A 346 2.32 -5.70 -9.88
N GLY A 347 2.56 -5.97 -8.61
CA GLY A 347 1.92 -5.24 -7.51
C GLY A 347 0.42 -5.50 -7.39
N SER A 348 -0.22 -4.74 -6.52
CA SER A 348 -1.67 -4.75 -6.36
C SER A 348 -2.34 -3.89 -7.42
N PRO A 349 -3.46 -4.33 -8.01
CA PRO A 349 -4.31 -3.44 -8.79
C PRO A 349 -4.91 -2.34 -7.91
N VAL A 350 -5.36 -1.26 -8.51
CA VAL A 350 -6.13 -0.21 -7.83
C VAL A 350 -7.45 0.01 -8.56
N VAL A 351 -8.52 0.17 -7.79
CA VAL A 351 -9.87 0.46 -8.32
C VAL A 351 -10.26 1.89 -7.95
N ALA A 352 -10.62 2.67 -8.94
CA ALA A 352 -11.14 4.03 -8.78
C ALA A 352 -12.07 4.37 -9.94
N ASP A 353 -13.18 5.07 -9.64
CA ASP A 353 -14.12 5.60 -10.65
C ASP A 353 -14.58 4.56 -11.70
N GLY A 354 -14.84 3.33 -11.24
CA GLY A 354 -15.26 2.21 -12.10
C GLY A 354 -14.17 1.65 -13.01
N ARG A 355 -12.91 1.98 -12.76
CA ARG A 355 -11.74 1.47 -13.48
C ARG A 355 -10.85 0.64 -12.57
N VAL A 356 -10.22 -0.38 -13.15
CA VAL A 356 -9.12 -1.14 -12.53
C VAL A 356 -7.83 -0.79 -13.26
N HIS A 357 -6.84 -0.35 -12.52
CA HIS A 357 -5.50 -0.05 -13.04
C HIS A 357 -4.50 -1.06 -12.49
N PHE A 358 -3.68 -1.63 -13.33
CA PHE A 358 -2.63 -2.54 -12.90
C PHE A 358 -1.41 -2.50 -13.85
N GLY A 359 -0.25 -2.74 -13.27
CA GLY A 359 1.01 -2.84 -14.00
C GLY A 359 1.34 -4.28 -14.39
N SER A 360 2.14 -4.42 -15.43
CA SER A 360 2.61 -5.72 -15.91
C SER A 360 4.10 -5.68 -16.25
N ALA A 361 4.73 -6.85 -16.15
CA ALA A 361 6.12 -7.05 -16.54
C ALA A 361 6.37 -6.92 -18.05
N ASP A 362 5.31 -6.85 -18.86
CA ASP A 362 5.37 -6.53 -20.28
C ASP A 362 5.56 -5.04 -20.60
N HIS A 363 5.89 -4.23 -19.57
CA HIS A 363 6.11 -2.78 -19.65
C HIS A 363 4.83 -1.96 -19.84
N VAL A 364 3.67 -2.52 -19.59
CA VAL A 364 2.39 -1.86 -19.85
C VAL A 364 1.63 -1.58 -18.55
N LEU A 365 1.09 -0.39 -18.44
CA LEU A 365 0.04 -0.05 -17.49
C LEU A 365 -1.31 -0.24 -18.18
N TYR A 366 -2.14 -1.11 -17.63
CA TYR A 366 -3.48 -1.42 -18.15
C TYR A 366 -4.56 -0.74 -17.33
N THR A 367 -5.60 -0.29 -18.00
CA THR A 367 -6.82 0.21 -17.38
C THR A 367 -8.03 -0.45 -18.00
N LEU A 368 -8.77 -1.16 -17.17
CA LEU A 368 -9.96 -1.92 -17.57
C LEU A 368 -11.21 -1.32 -16.95
N ASP A 369 -12.35 -1.63 -17.54
CA ASP A 369 -13.64 -1.45 -16.88
C ASP A 369 -13.72 -2.44 -15.69
N ALA A 370 -14.00 -1.93 -14.48
CA ALA A 370 -14.03 -2.78 -13.29
C ALA A 370 -15.18 -3.80 -13.29
N ALA A 371 -16.30 -3.47 -13.92
CA ALA A 371 -17.46 -4.35 -13.96
C ALA A 371 -17.33 -5.44 -15.03
N GLY A 372 -16.85 -5.09 -16.23
CA GLY A 372 -16.85 -5.99 -17.38
C GLY A 372 -15.48 -6.46 -17.85
N GLY A 373 -14.41 -5.90 -17.33
CA GLY A 373 -13.03 -6.29 -17.69
C GLY A 373 -12.58 -5.85 -19.09
N GLN A 374 -13.36 -5.00 -19.77
CA GLN A 374 -12.96 -4.51 -21.08
C GLN A 374 -11.81 -3.51 -20.96
N LEU A 375 -10.83 -3.64 -21.83
CA LEU A 375 -9.72 -2.70 -21.93
C LEU A 375 -10.25 -1.30 -22.30
N ARG A 376 -9.95 -0.31 -21.48
CA ARG A 376 -10.32 1.10 -21.73
C ARG A 376 -9.17 1.86 -22.37
N TRP A 377 -8.00 1.74 -21.77
CA TRP A 377 -6.77 2.27 -22.33
C TRP A 377 -5.56 1.52 -21.75
N LYS A 378 -4.44 1.64 -22.38
CA LYS A 378 -3.16 1.14 -21.88
C LYS A 378 -2.05 2.10 -22.27
N LEU A 379 -0.98 2.11 -21.48
CA LEU A 379 0.22 2.86 -21.75
C LEU A 379 1.42 1.91 -21.76
N ALA A 380 2.08 1.82 -22.90
CA ALA A 380 3.38 1.16 -22.99
C ALA A 380 4.47 2.12 -22.49
N THR A 381 5.26 1.67 -21.53
CA THR A 381 6.43 2.38 -21.01
C THR A 381 7.72 1.77 -21.55
N GLY A 382 8.87 2.38 -21.28
CA GLY A 382 10.16 1.85 -21.73
C GLY A 382 10.74 0.75 -20.85
N GLY A 383 10.08 0.39 -19.75
CA GLY A 383 10.51 -0.63 -18.80
C GLY A 383 9.34 -1.23 -18.04
N GLU A 384 9.59 -2.27 -17.27
CA GLU A 384 8.56 -2.89 -16.43
C GLU A 384 7.95 -1.86 -15.46
N ILE A 385 6.66 -1.98 -15.20
CA ILE A 385 6.00 -1.22 -14.15
C ILE A 385 6.53 -1.71 -12.80
N THR A 386 6.82 -0.78 -11.90
CA THR A 386 7.34 -1.10 -10.56
C THR A 386 6.34 -0.72 -9.48
N GLY A 387 6.19 -1.60 -8.49
CA GLY A 387 5.22 -1.42 -7.42
C GLY A 387 3.78 -1.43 -7.90
N SER A 388 2.90 -0.90 -7.09
CA SER A 388 1.47 -0.78 -7.39
C SER A 388 1.14 0.61 -7.94
N PRO A 389 0.23 0.75 -8.91
CA PRO A 389 -0.29 2.05 -9.27
C PRO A 389 -1.10 2.65 -8.12
N VAL A 390 -1.17 3.97 -8.08
CA VAL A 390 -1.95 4.72 -7.09
C VAL A 390 -2.94 5.60 -7.82
N ALA A 391 -4.20 5.57 -7.43
CA ALA A 391 -5.25 6.41 -8.00
C ALA A 391 -5.77 7.39 -6.95
N ARG A 392 -5.80 8.67 -7.29
CA ARG A 392 -6.33 9.73 -6.44
C ARG A 392 -6.88 10.89 -7.28
N ALA A 393 -8.08 11.36 -6.93
CA ALA A 393 -8.72 12.54 -7.56
C ALA A 393 -8.75 12.47 -9.10
N GLY A 394 -9.08 11.31 -9.67
CA GLY A 394 -9.18 11.11 -11.11
C GLY A 394 -7.84 10.97 -11.85
N VAL A 395 -6.74 10.87 -11.12
CA VAL A 395 -5.39 10.67 -11.65
C VAL A 395 -4.85 9.33 -11.20
N VAL A 396 -4.23 8.58 -12.11
CA VAL A 396 -3.47 7.37 -11.78
C VAL A 396 -1.97 7.65 -11.95
N TYR A 397 -1.21 7.24 -10.94
CA TYR A 397 0.25 7.37 -10.90
C TYR A 397 0.88 5.99 -10.98
N ALA A 398 1.89 5.85 -11.81
CA ALA A 398 2.64 4.61 -11.95
C ALA A 398 4.14 4.89 -12.18
N CYS A 399 4.97 4.02 -11.63
CA CYS A 399 6.42 4.06 -11.79
C CYS A 399 6.87 2.95 -12.75
N SER A 400 7.93 3.21 -13.50
CA SER A 400 8.49 2.25 -14.45
C SER A 400 10.03 2.23 -14.37
N LYS A 401 10.61 1.09 -14.68
CA LYS A 401 12.06 0.91 -14.82
C LYS A 401 12.69 1.74 -15.95
N ASP A 402 11.89 2.41 -16.76
CA ASP A 402 12.38 3.40 -17.73
C ASP A 402 12.82 4.73 -17.08
N ARG A 403 12.88 4.78 -15.75
CA ARG A 403 13.23 5.93 -14.91
C ARG A 403 12.15 7.00 -14.87
N CYS A 404 10.93 6.69 -15.26
CA CYS A 404 9.84 7.66 -15.27
C CYS A 404 8.76 7.31 -14.24
N VAL A 405 8.15 8.36 -13.70
CA VAL A 405 6.85 8.33 -13.09
C VAL A 405 5.85 8.98 -14.03
N TYR A 406 4.69 8.37 -14.16
CA TYR A 406 3.61 8.79 -15.04
C TYR A 406 2.40 9.20 -14.21
N ALA A 407 1.79 10.32 -14.56
CA ALA A 407 0.50 10.74 -14.06
C ALA A 407 -0.48 10.82 -15.24
N LEU A 408 -1.53 10.04 -15.20
CA LEU A 408 -2.45 9.83 -16.30
C LEU A 408 -3.88 10.12 -15.86
N ASP A 409 -4.71 10.58 -16.77
CA ASP A 409 -6.15 10.67 -16.52
C ASP A 409 -6.71 9.25 -16.33
N ALA A 410 -7.34 9.00 -15.20
CA ALA A 410 -7.83 7.67 -14.84
C ALA A 410 -8.87 7.12 -15.84
N LEU A 411 -9.63 8.00 -16.50
CA LEU A 411 -10.66 7.62 -17.47
C LEU A 411 -10.13 7.55 -18.91
N LYS A 412 -9.21 8.45 -19.28
CA LYS A 412 -8.78 8.68 -20.66
C LYS A 412 -7.32 8.34 -20.95
N GLY A 413 -6.52 8.05 -19.92
CA GLY A 413 -5.08 7.83 -20.08
C GLY A 413 -4.34 9.12 -20.43
N THR A 414 -3.67 9.17 -21.58
CA THR A 414 -2.95 10.37 -22.04
C THR A 414 -3.88 11.42 -22.65
N GLY A 415 -5.15 11.11 -22.89
CA GLY A 415 -6.10 12.03 -23.54
C GLY A 415 -5.86 12.25 -25.06
N THR A 416 -4.73 11.83 -25.57
CA THR A 416 -4.43 11.79 -27.02
C THR A 416 -4.72 10.37 -27.48
N GLY A 417 -5.82 10.19 -28.20
CA GLY A 417 -6.39 8.89 -28.55
C GLY A 417 -5.40 7.93 -29.19
N ASN A 418 -4.80 7.09 -28.38
CA ASN A 418 -4.38 5.78 -28.80
C ASN A 418 -5.63 4.89 -28.78
N ARG A 419 -6.49 5.05 -29.77
CA ARG A 419 -7.44 4.00 -30.13
C ARG A 419 -6.59 2.77 -30.37
N ALA A 420 -6.83 1.72 -29.59
CA ALA A 420 -6.32 0.40 -29.88
C ALA A 420 -6.61 0.10 -31.36
N ARG A 421 -5.58 0.06 -32.18
CA ARG A 421 -5.69 -0.64 -33.45
C ARG A 421 -5.79 -2.11 -33.09
N ALA A 422 -6.91 -2.71 -33.46
CA ALA A 422 -7.22 -4.10 -33.35
C ALA A 422 -6.13 -4.98 -34.00
#